data_e9aed311fad5bbc197c0f136b236f8df
#
_entry.id   e9aed311fad5bbc197c0f136b236f8df
#
_cell.length_a   1.000
_cell.length_b   1.000
_cell.length_c   1.000
_cell.angle_alpha   90.00
_cell.angle_beta   90.00
_cell.angle_gamma   90.00
#
_symmetry.space_group_name_H-M   'P 1'
#
loop_
_entity.id
_entity.type
_entity.pdbx_description
1 polymer ?
#
loop_
_entity_poly.entity_id
_entity_poly.type
_entity_poly.pdbx_seq_one_letter_code
_entity_poly.pdbx_strand_id
1 'polypeptide(L)'
;SRFRPIDVVKGDFRFRSKMVFSKIFIVCQNVISTVLIAVALTMTLQMRHLVTLPTGYNTENLISLKTWSLGFRNMDAQDELARRLRALPQVETVGMAMQAPFACGSNGVHVENEKMSWLNVAGLDSTSFRLLGFRVLEKYSEPLEGTYWFTEEAKRRYGVSEENRTVGKRDDGTPEYECCGIIADYRSNDALRRPMEDSHNAVQNRTSICSCLIVKVIGDRKEAFDAVSDVWRGVAVDYLGVPKAPEISYVEDFLNSALTGTRNTMSLVSTFMVLAILISALGLFAMSVYYTDQQSRQIALRKIFGSDVRTAVWTLSRDFLLMAAVAVVIAAPLCVWAMRYYLRDFYNAIPFPWWVIPVAALLTLLIAAVSIFGQTWKSAAANPVDKLKSE
;
A
#
# COMPACT_ATOMS: atom_id res chain seq x y z
N SER A 1 -27.00 19.96 -48.23
CA SER A 1 -27.59 20.40 -46.94
C SER A 1 -28.83 19.57 -46.64
N ARG A 2 -28.75 18.73 -45.60
CA ARG A 2 -29.83 17.79 -45.17
C ARG A 2 -30.69 18.38 -44.05
N PHE A 3 -30.93 19.70 -44.03
CA PHE A 3 -31.77 20.33 -43.02
C PHE A 3 -33.12 20.73 -43.62
N ARG A 4 -34.21 20.26 -43.00
CA ARG A 4 -35.55 20.75 -43.33
C ARG A 4 -35.74 22.10 -42.59
N PRO A 5 -35.98 23.22 -43.28
CA PRO A 5 -36.11 24.55 -42.63
C PRO A 5 -37.21 24.62 -41.56
N ILE A 6 -38.24 23.76 -41.68
CA ILE A 6 -39.38 23.73 -40.79
C ILE A 6 -39.04 23.24 -39.36
N ASP A 7 -37.98 22.38 -39.24
CA ASP A 7 -37.55 21.85 -37.94
C ASP A 7 -36.78 22.92 -37.11
N VAL A 8 -36.22 23.91 -37.80
CA VAL A 8 -35.52 25.06 -37.16
C VAL A 8 -36.49 26.08 -36.59
N VAL A 9 -37.62 26.30 -37.29
CA VAL A 9 -38.67 27.27 -36.89
C VAL A 9 -39.48 26.77 -35.69
N LYS A 10 -39.64 25.43 -35.56
CA LYS A 10 -40.38 24.80 -34.43
C LYS A 10 -39.56 24.62 -33.15
N GLY A 11 -38.31 25.01 -33.10
CA GLY A 11 -37.47 24.87 -31.89
C GLY A 11 -37.03 23.40 -31.57
N ASP A 12 -37.51 22.41 -32.36
CA ASP A 12 -37.24 21.00 -32.14
C ASP A 12 -35.75 20.67 -32.22
N PHE A 13 -34.96 21.41 -33.01
CA PHE A 13 -33.54 21.22 -33.16
C PHE A 13 -32.77 21.60 -31.89
N ARG A 14 -33.19 22.66 -31.20
CA ARG A 14 -32.57 23.07 -29.92
C ARG A 14 -32.87 22.10 -28.80
N PHE A 15 -34.05 21.50 -28.77
CA PHE A 15 -34.46 20.53 -27.78
C PHE A 15 -33.70 19.20 -27.96
N ARG A 16 -33.55 18.74 -29.19
CA ARG A 16 -32.84 17.50 -29.53
C ARG A 16 -31.35 17.59 -29.23
N SER A 17 -30.73 18.73 -29.51
CA SER A 17 -29.32 19.01 -29.19
C SER A 17 -29.06 19.02 -27.67
N LYS A 18 -29.92 19.67 -26.89
CA LYS A 18 -29.82 19.71 -25.41
C LYS A 18 -29.94 18.32 -24.78
N MET A 19 -30.83 17.46 -25.28
CA MET A 19 -31.00 16.10 -24.81
C MET A 19 -29.77 15.23 -25.08
N VAL A 20 -29.14 15.37 -26.26
CA VAL A 20 -27.91 14.61 -26.60
C VAL A 20 -26.75 15.03 -25.70
N PHE A 21 -26.59 16.33 -25.46
CA PHE A 21 -25.56 16.87 -24.58
C PHE A 21 -25.71 16.34 -23.15
N SER A 22 -26.93 16.35 -22.61
CA SER A 22 -27.23 15.82 -21.27
C SER A 22 -26.87 14.33 -21.15
N LYS A 23 -27.22 13.53 -22.17
CA LYS A 23 -26.88 12.09 -22.20
C LYS A 23 -25.37 11.85 -22.20
N ILE A 24 -24.61 12.57 -23.02
CA ILE A 24 -23.16 12.48 -23.05
C ILE A 24 -22.57 12.85 -21.69
N PHE A 25 -23.04 13.92 -21.07
CA PHE A 25 -22.55 14.36 -19.79
C PHE A 25 -22.81 13.35 -18.68
N ILE A 26 -24.00 12.71 -18.65
CA ILE A 26 -24.33 11.61 -17.72
C ILE A 26 -23.38 10.43 -17.91
N VAL A 27 -23.11 10.03 -19.15
CA VAL A 27 -22.16 8.94 -19.43
C VAL A 27 -20.77 9.32 -18.94
N CYS A 28 -20.26 10.50 -19.30
CA CYS A 28 -18.93 10.96 -18.84
C CYS A 28 -18.84 11.00 -17.31
N GLN A 29 -19.86 11.52 -16.63
CA GLN A 29 -19.89 11.59 -15.16
C GLN A 29 -19.84 10.18 -14.54
N ASN A 30 -20.61 9.22 -15.06
CA ASN A 30 -20.59 7.86 -14.57
C ASN A 30 -19.27 7.15 -14.85
N VAL A 31 -18.62 7.40 -16.00
CA VAL A 31 -17.29 6.86 -16.33
C VAL A 31 -16.26 7.36 -15.30
N ILE A 32 -16.21 8.67 -15.07
CA ILE A 32 -15.28 9.28 -14.11
C ILE A 32 -15.53 8.71 -12.71
N SER A 33 -16.79 8.64 -12.27
CA SER A 33 -17.16 8.09 -10.96
C SER A 33 -16.69 6.65 -10.79
N THR A 34 -16.95 5.79 -11.78
CA THR A 34 -16.55 4.36 -11.74
C THR A 34 -15.03 4.23 -11.64
N VAL A 35 -14.26 5.00 -12.44
CA VAL A 35 -12.81 4.97 -12.43
C VAL A 35 -12.25 5.44 -11.09
N LEU A 36 -12.76 6.56 -10.55
CA LEU A 36 -12.32 7.09 -9.26
C LEU A 36 -12.57 6.09 -8.13
N ILE A 37 -13.74 5.46 -8.08
CA ILE A 37 -14.08 4.45 -7.07
C ILE A 37 -13.15 3.23 -7.20
N ALA A 38 -12.93 2.72 -8.42
CA ALA A 38 -12.07 1.56 -8.65
C ALA A 38 -10.61 1.84 -8.24
N VAL A 39 -10.05 2.98 -8.62
CA VAL A 39 -8.69 3.37 -8.26
C VAL A 39 -8.57 3.56 -6.75
N ALA A 40 -9.49 4.25 -6.11
CA ALA A 40 -9.46 4.48 -4.68
C ALA A 40 -9.57 3.19 -3.85
N LEU A 41 -10.42 2.24 -4.27
CA LEU A 41 -10.50 0.90 -3.66
C LEU A 41 -9.17 0.14 -3.82
N THR A 42 -8.58 0.18 -5.02
CA THR A 42 -7.28 -0.48 -5.28
C THR A 42 -6.17 0.12 -4.43
N MET A 43 -6.11 1.46 -4.31
CA MET A 43 -5.15 2.15 -3.44
C MET A 43 -5.31 1.74 -1.97
N THR A 44 -6.54 1.67 -1.48
CA THR A 44 -6.83 1.25 -0.10
C THR A 44 -6.38 -0.20 0.14
N LEU A 45 -6.67 -1.11 -0.80
CA LEU A 45 -6.25 -2.51 -0.71
C LEU A 45 -4.73 -2.65 -0.72
N GLN A 46 -4.04 -1.94 -1.62
CA GLN A 46 -2.58 -1.94 -1.71
C GLN A 46 -1.94 -1.42 -0.41
N MET A 47 -2.42 -0.30 0.12
CA MET A 47 -1.91 0.25 1.37
C MET A 47 -2.14 -0.68 2.56
N ARG A 48 -3.35 -1.29 2.64
CA ARG A 48 -3.65 -2.29 3.65
C ARG A 48 -2.70 -3.49 3.55
N HIS A 49 -2.47 -3.99 2.34
CA HIS A 49 -1.53 -5.09 2.10
C HIS A 49 -0.13 -4.74 2.63
N LEU A 50 0.41 -3.58 2.27
CA LEU A 50 1.75 -3.15 2.72
C LEU A 50 1.87 -3.06 4.25
N VAL A 51 0.84 -2.60 4.94
CA VAL A 51 0.84 -2.48 6.41
C VAL A 51 0.74 -3.85 7.10
N THR A 52 0.06 -4.83 6.47
CA THR A 52 -0.19 -6.17 7.04
C THR A 52 0.79 -7.24 6.61
N LEU A 53 1.76 -6.91 5.76
CA LEU A 53 2.81 -7.85 5.35
C LEU A 53 3.59 -8.36 6.56
N PRO A 54 3.79 -9.68 6.71
CA PRO A 54 4.60 -10.23 7.78
C PRO A 54 6.06 -9.78 7.63
N THR A 55 6.73 -9.58 8.75
CA THR A 55 8.16 -9.21 8.77
C THR A 55 9.06 -10.38 8.35
N GLY A 56 8.65 -11.62 8.59
CA GLY A 56 9.46 -12.82 8.36
C GLY A 56 10.47 -13.11 9.50
N TYR A 57 10.47 -12.29 10.56
CA TYR A 57 11.27 -12.47 11.77
C TYR A 57 10.48 -12.03 13.00
N ASN A 58 10.95 -12.48 14.19
CA ASN A 58 10.33 -12.12 15.47
C ASN A 58 10.65 -10.66 15.86
N THR A 59 9.65 -9.95 16.37
CA THR A 59 9.78 -8.56 16.83
C THR A 59 9.37 -8.39 18.29
N GLU A 60 8.76 -9.42 18.90
CA GLU A 60 8.12 -9.35 20.22
C GLU A 60 9.15 -9.17 21.34
N ASN A 61 8.94 -8.13 22.16
CA ASN A 61 9.77 -7.79 23.31
C ASN A 61 11.27 -7.66 22.96
N LEU A 62 11.58 -7.21 21.74
CA LEU A 62 12.92 -6.89 21.32
C LEU A 62 13.15 -5.38 21.33
N ILE A 63 14.21 -4.96 22.01
CA ILE A 63 14.72 -3.59 21.98
C ILE A 63 15.92 -3.53 21.03
N SER A 64 15.88 -2.60 20.10
CA SER A 64 17.00 -2.23 19.25
C SER A 64 17.72 -1.03 19.87
N LEU A 65 19.00 -1.18 20.15
CA LEU A 65 19.84 -0.17 20.77
C LEU A 65 21.01 0.13 19.84
N LYS A 66 21.00 1.30 19.20
CA LYS A 66 22.08 1.72 18.32
C LYS A 66 23.32 2.14 19.13
N THR A 67 24.44 1.54 18.79
CA THR A 67 25.73 1.80 19.46
C THR A 67 26.64 2.73 18.65
N TRP A 68 26.20 3.14 17.46
CA TRP A 68 26.97 4.02 16.58
C TRP A 68 27.49 5.29 17.27
N SER A 69 26.69 5.85 18.14
CA SER A 69 26.99 7.08 18.88
C SER A 69 28.04 6.92 20.00
N LEU A 70 28.33 5.66 20.40
CA LEU A 70 29.45 5.35 21.32
C LEU A 70 30.79 5.27 20.60
N GLY A 71 30.82 5.43 19.29
CA GLY A 71 31.95 5.29 18.42
C GLY A 71 32.01 3.91 17.73
N PHE A 72 31.97 3.93 16.40
CA PHE A 72 31.90 2.73 15.56
C PHE A 72 33.05 1.73 15.78
N ARG A 73 34.18 2.17 16.30
CA ARG A 73 35.35 1.33 16.57
C ARG A 73 35.65 1.14 18.07
N ASN A 74 34.82 1.67 18.96
CA ASN A 74 35.00 1.49 20.39
C ASN A 74 34.34 0.18 20.84
N MET A 75 34.99 -0.95 20.54
CA MET A 75 34.51 -2.27 20.90
C MET A 75 34.41 -2.45 22.41
N ASP A 76 35.34 -1.86 23.17
CA ASP A 76 35.34 -1.94 24.64
C ASP A 76 34.05 -1.34 25.24
N ALA A 77 33.61 -0.20 24.73
CA ALA A 77 32.35 0.42 25.17
C ALA A 77 31.11 -0.44 24.80
N GLN A 78 31.14 -1.08 23.65
CA GLN A 78 30.03 -1.95 23.18
C GLN A 78 29.99 -3.23 23.99
N ASP A 79 31.13 -3.84 24.29
CA ASP A 79 31.24 -5.06 25.11
C ASP A 79 30.83 -4.77 26.57
N GLU A 80 31.25 -3.63 27.12
CA GLU A 80 30.83 -3.21 28.45
C GLU A 80 29.34 -2.94 28.53
N LEU A 81 28.77 -2.30 27.50
CA LEU A 81 27.35 -2.07 27.40
C LEU A 81 26.60 -3.40 27.36
N ALA A 82 27.02 -4.33 26.51
CA ALA A 82 26.41 -5.66 26.42
C ALA A 82 26.54 -6.43 27.74
N ARG A 83 27.67 -6.33 28.43
CA ARG A 83 27.89 -6.97 29.72
C ARG A 83 26.97 -6.41 30.80
N ARG A 84 26.83 -5.07 30.92
CA ARG A 84 25.93 -4.42 31.90
C ARG A 84 24.48 -4.74 31.60
N LEU A 85 24.08 -4.76 30.34
CA LEU A 85 22.73 -5.13 29.94
C LEU A 85 22.37 -6.57 30.31
N ARG A 86 23.29 -7.52 30.12
CA ARG A 86 23.08 -8.93 30.51
C ARG A 86 22.95 -9.11 32.03
N ALA A 87 23.40 -8.16 32.85
CA ALA A 87 23.28 -8.18 34.29
C ALA A 87 21.91 -7.69 34.80
N LEU A 88 21.07 -7.09 33.95
CA LEU A 88 19.76 -6.59 34.33
C LEU A 88 18.75 -7.77 34.45
N PRO A 89 17.93 -7.78 35.51
CA PRO A 89 16.91 -8.83 35.70
C PRO A 89 15.80 -8.75 34.63
N GLN A 90 15.59 -7.61 33.99
CA GLN A 90 14.64 -7.40 32.90
C GLN A 90 15.15 -7.88 31.55
N VAL A 91 16.41 -8.29 31.45
CA VAL A 91 17.05 -8.72 30.20
C VAL A 91 17.26 -10.23 30.16
N GLU A 92 16.66 -10.89 29.21
CA GLU A 92 16.81 -12.31 28.96
C GLU A 92 18.11 -12.61 28.20
N THR A 93 18.34 -11.87 27.14
CA THR A 93 19.47 -12.11 26.21
C THR A 93 19.83 -10.85 25.44
N VAL A 94 21.14 -10.71 25.13
CA VAL A 94 21.67 -9.61 24.32
C VAL A 94 22.45 -10.20 23.14
N GLY A 95 22.01 -9.89 21.94
CA GLY A 95 22.69 -10.20 20.68
C GLY A 95 23.32 -8.98 20.06
N MET A 96 24.33 -9.19 19.22
CA MET A 96 25.07 -8.15 18.51
C MET A 96 24.73 -8.14 17.03
N ALA A 97 24.51 -6.96 16.46
CA ALA A 97 24.27 -6.79 15.04
C ALA A 97 25.09 -5.65 14.48
N MET A 98 25.66 -5.82 13.30
CA MET A 98 26.21 -4.72 12.54
C MET A 98 25.10 -3.91 11.89
N GLN A 99 24.15 -4.60 11.29
CA GLN A 99 22.93 -4.04 10.70
C GLN A 99 21.80 -5.02 10.94
N ALA A 100 20.73 -4.55 11.54
CA ALA A 100 19.55 -5.38 11.76
C ALA A 100 18.70 -5.48 10.47
N PRO A 101 17.89 -6.52 10.30
CA PRO A 101 17.07 -6.70 9.08
C PRO A 101 16.10 -5.54 8.84
N PHE A 102 15.65 -4.87 9.89
CA PHE A 102 14.81 -3.67 9.83
C PHE A 102 15.57 -2.36 9.56
N ALA A 103 16.88 -2.40 9.45
CA ALA A 103 17.76 -1.25 9.20
C ALA A 103 19.05 -1.67 8.46
N CYS A 104 18.93 -2.58 7.47
CA CYS A 104 20.06 -3.09 6.70
C CYS A 104 20.46 -2.12 5.59
N GLY A 105 21.74 -2.17 5.20
CA GLY A 105 22.31 -1.48 4.04
C GLY A 105 22.30 -2.37 2.80
N SER A 106 22.36 -1.77 1.63
CA SER A 106 22.45 -2.47 0.35
C SER A 106 23.90 -2.46 -0.16
N ASN A 107 24.39 -3.65 -0.55
CA ASN A 107 25.68 -3.84 -1.19
C ASN A 107 25.47 -4.20 -2.67
N GLY A 108 26.28 -3.63 -3.55
CA GLY A 108 26.28 -4.03 -4.97
C GLY A 108 26.88 -5.41 -5.15
N VAL A 109 26.29 -6.23 -6.00
CA VAL A 109 26.76 -7.57 -6.37
C VAL A 109 27.00 -7.59 -7.87
N HIS A 110 28.22 -7.94 -8.27
CA HIS A 110 28.55 -8.13 -9.68
C HIS A 110 28.20 -9.56 -10.11
N VAL A 111 27.15 -9.67 -10.93
CA VAL A 111 26.75 -10.94 -11.55
C VAL A 111 27.32 -10.97 -12.99
N GLU A 112 27.98 -12.06 -13.38
CA GLU A 112 28.58 -12.19 -14.71
C GLU A 112 27.57 -11.90 -15.84
N ASN A 113 27.94 -10.99 -16.75
CA ASN A 113 27.16 -10.58 -17.93
C ASN A 113 25.83 -9.87 -17.67
N GLU A 114 25.56 -9.42 -16.46
CA GLU A 114 24.31 -8.73 -16.11
C GLU A 114 24.55 -7.35 -15.50
N LYS A 115 23.47 -6.56 -15.39
CA LYS A 115 23.48 -5.31 -14.61
C LYS A 115 23.77 -5.62 -13.14
N MET A 116 24.42 -4.68 -12.46
CA MET A 116 24.65 -4.72 -11.03
C MET A 116 23.34 -5.04 -10.27
N SER A 117 23.38 -6.12 -9.48
CA SER A 117 22.32 -6.50 -8.55
C SER A 117 22.62 -5.95 -7.16
N TRP A 118 21.65 -5.89 -6.27
CA TRP A 118 21.81 -5.37 -4.93
C TRP A 118 21.44 -6.42 -3.88
N LEU A 119 22.27 -6.52 -2.84
CA LEU A 119 22.04 -7.42 -1.72
C LEU A 119 21.89 -6.60 -0.44
N ASN A 120 20.70 -6.64 0.16
CA ASN A 120 20.44 -6.06 1.48
C ASN A 120 20.95 -7.00 2.54
N VAL A 121 22.00 -6.63 3.22
CA VAL A 121 22.71 -7.49 4.18
C VAL A 121 22.43 -7.04 5.60
N ALA A 122 21.86 -7.94 6.41
CA ALA A 122 21.84 -7.84 7.86
C ALA A 122 23.01 -8.62 8.43
N GLY A 123 23.93 -7.98 9.15
CA GLY A 123 25.06 -8.65 9.82
C GLY A 123 24.68 -9.01 11.25
N LEU A 124 24.60 -10.31 11.59
CA LEU A 124 24.11 -10.79 12.87
C LEU A 124 25.08 -11.78 13.51
N ASP A 125 25.21 -11.74 14.85
CA ASP A 125 25.78 -12.83 15.60
C ASP A 125 24.78 -14.00 15.74
N SER A 126 25.24 -15.14 16.17
CA SER A 126 24.39 -16.34 16.35
C SER A 126 23.25 -16.13 17.35
N THR A 127 23.42 -15.22 18.30
CA THR A 127 22.42 -14.86 19.31
C THR A 127 21.31 -14.01 18.68
N SER A 128 21.65 -12.95 17.95
CA SER A 128 20.70 -12.12 17.23
C SER A 128 19.92 -12.91 16.17
N PHE A 129 20.60 -13.81 15.46
CA PHE A 129 19.95 -14.69 14.47
C PHE A 129 18.85 -15.54 15.13
N ARG A 130 19.13 -16.12 16.32
CA ARG A 130 18.15 -16.90 17.08
C ARG A 130 17.03 -16.04 17.67
N LEU A 131 17.36 -14.85 18.21
CA LEU A 131 16.37 -13.92 18.76
C LEU A 131 15.35 -13.48 17.72
N LEU A 132 15.82 -13.19 16.50
CA LEU A 132 14.98 -12.84 15.38
C LEU A 132 14.22 -14.03 14.78
N GLY A 133 14.60 -15.27 15.12
CA GLY A 133 13.82 -16.46 14.80
C GLY A 133 13.66 -16.71 13.30
N PHE A 134 14.67 -16.48 12.49
CA PHE A 134 14.63 -16.78 11.07
C PHE A 134 14.37 -18.27 10.82
N ARG A 135 13.44 -18.57 9.94
CA ARG A 135 13.13 -19.95 9.55
C ARG A 135 14.15 -20.46 8.55
N VAL A 136 15.06 -21.33 9.00
CA VAL A 136 16.00 -22.02 8.14
C VAL A 136 15.28 -23.08 7.32
N LEU A 137 15.46 -23.06 6.01
CA LEU A 137 14.86 -23.98 5.04
C LEU A 137 15.86 -25.04 4.59
N GLU A 138 17.09 -24.62 4.29
CA GLU A 138 18.16 -25.47 3.83
C GLU A 138 19.46 -25.07 4.52
N LYS A 139 20.29 -26.04 4.89
CA LYS A 139 21.62 -25.81 5.48
C LYS A 139 22.66 -26.54 4.64
N TYR A 140 23.62 -25.80 4.11
CA TYR A 140 24.68 -26.32 3.23
C TYR A 140 26.02 -26.52 3.96
N SER A 141 26.30 -25.62 4.93
CA SER A 141 27.51 -25.67 5.75
C SER A 141 27.27 -25.09 7.14
N GLU A 142 28.24 -25.23 8.04
CA GLU A 142 28.20 -24.53 9.31
C GLU A 142 28.32 -23.02 9.09
N PRO A 143 27.54 -22.22 9.85
CA PRO A 143 27.55 -20.77 9.72
C PRO A 143 28.84 -20.20 10.34
N LEU A 144 29.86 -20.04 9.52
CA LEU A 144 31.12 -19.41 9.90
C LEU A 144 31.06 -17.89 9.73
N GLU A 145 31.95 -17.16 10.41
CA GLU A 145 32.05 -15.72 10.24
C GLU A 145 32.34 -15.36 8.78
N GLY A 146 31.56 -14.39 8.25
CA GLY A 146 31.66 -13.98 6.85
C GLY A 146 30.79 -14.76 5.87
N THR A 147 30.21 -15.88 6.27
CA THR A 147 29.25 -16.62 5.42
C THR A 147 27.85 -16.03 5.49
N TYR A 148 26.99 -16.37 4.52
CA TYR A 148 25.69 -15.75 4.33
C TYR A 148 24.55 -16.77 4.30
N TRP A 149 23.46 -16.42 4.94
CA TRP A 149 22.16 -17.01 4.74
C TRP A 149 21.43 -16.21 3.67
N PHE A 150 21.09 -16.85 2.55
CA PHE A 150 20.30 -16.21 1.50
C PHE A 150 18.81 -16.49 1.69
N THR A 151 17.97 -15.57 1.22
CA THR A 151 16.51 -15.80 1.15
C THR A 151 16.17 -16.72 -0.02
N GLU A 152 14.95 -17.31 -0.03
CA GLU A 152 14.47 -18.11 -1.17
C GLU A 152 14.46 -17.30 -2.47
N GLU A 153 14.11 -16.03 -2.41
CA GLU A 153 14.12 -15.11 -3.56
C GLU A 153 15.56 -14.93 -4.08
N ALA A 154 16.51 -14.65 -3.19
CA ALA A 154 17.93 -14.55 -3.54
C ALA A 154 18.49 -15.86 -4.10
N LYS A 155 18.09 -17.03 -3.54
CA LYS A 155 18.42 -18.35 -4.08
C LYS A 155 17.99 -18.50 -5.54
N ARG A 156 16.72 -18.15 -5.83
CA ARG A 156 16.19 -18.22 -7.20
C ARG A 156 16.90 -17.27 -8.16
N ARG A 157 17.22 -16.08 -7.69
CA ARG A 157 17.86 -15.04 -8.51
C ARG A 157 19.30 -15.36 -8.86
N TYR A 158 20.07 -15.82 -7.89
CA TYR A 158 21.51 -16.07 -8.06
C TYR A 158 21.84 -17.53 -8.40
N GLY A 159 20.86 -18.41 -8.49
CA GLY A 159 21.07 -19.82 -8.81
C GLY A 159 21.87 -20.56 -7.73
N VAL A 160 21.74 -20.15 -6.46
CA VAL A 160 22.46 -20.78 -5.34
C VAL A 160 21.92 -22.19 -5.08
N SER A 161 22.82 -23.15 -4.92
CA SER A 161 22.52 -24.53 -4.58
C SER A 161 23.58 -25.11 -3.68
N GLU A 162 23.41 -26.35 -3.21
CA GLU A 162 24.42 -27.04 -2.41
C GLU A 162 25.75 -27.22 -3.18
N GLU A 163 25.69 -27.35 -4.50
CA GLU A 163 26.85 -27.48 -5.39
C GLU A 163 27.46 -26.13 -5.77
N ASN A 164 26.64 -25.10 -5.89
CA ASN A 164 27.05 -23.75 -6.25
C ASN A 164 26.69 -22.75 -5.12
N ARG A 165 27.61 -22.60 -4.15
CA ARG A 165 27.40 -21.81 -2.93
C ARG A 165 27.89 -20.37 -3.02
N THR A 166 28.42 -19.95 -4.16
CA THR A 166 29.09 -18.64 -4.28
C THR A 166 28.32 -17.69 -5.17
N VAL A 167 28.24 -16.43 -4.77
CA VAL A 167 27.57 -15.36 -5.52
C VAL A 167 28.52 -14.18 -5.66
N GLY A 168 28.59 -13.63 -6.87
CA GLY A 168 29.48 -12.52 -7.19
C GLY A 168 30.94 -12.91 -7.24
N LYS A 169 31.75 -12.08 -7.88
CA LYS A 169 33.21 -12.22 -7.93
C LYS A 169 33.84 -10.86 -7.65
N ARG A 170 34.87 -10.84 -6.81
CA ARG A 170 35.72 -9.69 -6.60
C ARG A 170 36.68 -9.50 -7.79
N ASP A 171 37.34 -8.35 -7.83
CA ASP A 171 38.32 -8.02 -8.89
C ASP A 171 39.50 -9.02 -8.94
N ASP A 172 39.81 -9.69 -7.84
CA ASP A 172 40.82 -10.73 -7.73
C ASP A 172 40.34 -12.14 -8.16
N GLY A 173 39.08 -12.25 -8.60
CA GLY A 173 38.44 -13.50 -9.01
C GLY A 173 37.94 -14.37 -7.85
N THR A 174 38.11 -13.97 -6.59
CA THR A 174 37.57 -14.69 -5.44
C THR A 174 36.06 -14.50 -5.31
N PRO A 175 35.31 -15.50 -4.74
CA PRO A 175 33.91 -15.32 -4.43
C PRO A 175 33.67 -14.14 -3.52
N GLU A 176 32.65 -13.32 -3.83
CA GLU A 176 32.31 -12.17 -3.00
C GLU A 176 31.45 -12.58 -1.80
N TYR A 177 30.51 -13.48 -2.04
CA TYR A 177 29.55 -13.97 -1.04
C TYR A 177 29.50 -15.49 -1.04
N GLU A 178 29.72 -16.13 0.12
CA GLU A 178 29.62 -17.59 0.29
C GLU A 178 28.36 -17.92 1.08
N CYS A 179 27.51 -18.80 0.51
CA CYS A 179 26.25 -19.23 1.09
C CYS A 179 26.43 -20.39 2.05
N CYS A 180 26.00 -20.27 3.31
CA CYS A 180 25.93 -21.37 4.26
C CYS A 180 24.57 -22.07 4.31
N GLY A 181 23.52 -21.46 3.74
CA GLY A 181 22.18 -22.04 3.68
C GLY A 181 21.10 -21.03 3.29
N ILE A 182 19.87 -21.51 3.26
CA ILE A 182 18.71 -20.75 2.82
C ILE A 182 17.74 -20.56 3.98
N ILE A 183 17.25 -19.33 4.10
CA ILE A 183 16.19 -18.93 5.04
C ILE A 183 14.95 -18.50 4.28
N ALA A 184 13.79 -18.52 4.95
CA ALA A 184 12.56 -17.97 4.40
C ALA A 184 12.72 -16.47 4.11
N ASP A 185 11.97 -16.00 3.13
CA ASP A 185 11.96 -14.59 2.78
C ASP A 185 11.54 -13.72 3.96
N TYR A 186 12.22 -12.60 4.14
CA TYR A 186 11.93 -11.64 5.18
C TYR A 186 11.90 -10.22 4.60
N ARG A 187 11.22 -9.33 5.31
CA ARG A 187 11.07 -7.94 4.92
C ARG A 187 12.20 -7.09 5.50
N SER A 188 13.01 -6.48 4.64
CA SER A 188 13.92 -5.41 5.02
C SER A 188 13.19 -4.07 5.15
N ASN A 189 13.83 -3.06 5.76
CA ASN A 189 13.25 -1.74 5.96
C ASN A 189 12.80 -1.06 4.65
N ASP A 190 13.47 -1.34 3.54
CA ASP A 190 13.19 -0.75 2.23
C ASP A 190 12.00 -1.39 1.49
N ALA A 191 11.30 -2.36 2.10
CA ALA A 191 10.16 -3.05 1.45
C ALA A 191 8.97 -2.13 1.12
N LEU A 192 8.94 -0.89 1.63
CA LEU A 192 7.94 0.13 1.30
C LEU A 192 8.35 0.99 0.09
N ARG A 193 9.63 1.11 -0.15
CA ARG A 193 10.16 1.75 -1.36
C ARG A 193 10.38 0.66 -2.40
N ARG A 194 10.29 1.03 -3.66
CA ARG A 194 10.81 0.16 -4.71
C ARG A 194 12.28 -0.09 -4.38
N PRO A 195 12.69 -1.33 -4.05
CA PRO A 195 14.09 -1.62 -3.87
C PRO A 195 14.82 -1.16 -5.14
N MET A 196 16.12 -0.90 -5.03
CA MET A 196 16.92 -0.78 -6.22
C MET A 196 16.61 -1.95 -7.15
N GLU A 197 16.49 -1.68 -8.43
CA GLU A 197 16.14 -2.70 -9.42
C GLU A 197 17.01 -3.93 -9.15
N ASP A 198 16.39 -5.12 -8.95
CA ASP A 198 17.09 -6.36 -8.64
C ASP A 198 17.78 -6.40 -7.25
N SER A 199 17.04 -6.08 -6.18
CA SER A 199 17.52 -6.11 -4.80
C SER A 199 16.94 -7.29 -4.02
N HIS A 200 17.82 -8.04 -3.34
CA HIS A 200 17.48 -9.24 -2.57
C HIS A 200 18.03 -9.19 -1.15
N ASN A 201 17.53 -10.02 -0.26
CA ASN A 201 17.92 -10.01 1.14
C ASN A 201 18.84 -11.18 1.50
N ALA A 202 19.80 -10.90 2.39
CA ALA A 202 20.64 -11.91 3.00
C ALA A 202 21.00 -11.55 4.44
N VAL A 203 21.37 -12.54 5.23
CA VAL A 203 21.92 -12.39 6.59
C VAL A 203 23.35 -12.87 6.60
N GLN A 204 24.27 -12.00 6.97
CA GLN A 204 25.68 -12.34 7.16
C GLN A 204 25.91 -12.82 8.60
N ASN A 205 26.60 -13.93 8.76
CA ASN A 205 27.11 -14.37 10.05
C ASN A 205 28.31 -13.48 10.42
N ARG A 206 28.18 -12.68 11.47
CA ARG A 206 29.19 -11.72 11.85
C ARG A 206 29.27 -11.52 13.36
N THR A 207 30.48 -11.56 13.90
CA THR A 207 30.77 -11.41 15.33
C THR A 207 31.64 -10.21 15.64
N SER A 208 32.31 -9.62 14.65
CA SER A 208 33.47 -8.74 14.83
C SER A 208 33.18 -7.24 14.85
N ILE A 209 32.02 -6.77 14.40
CA ILE A 209 31.66 -5.33 14.42
C ILE A 209 30.18 -5.19 14.77
N CYS A 210 29.90 -4.42 15.80
CA CYS A 210 28.55 -4.13 16.26
C CYS A 210 28.21 -2.65 16.06
N SER A 211 27.08 -2.34 15.45
CA SER A 211 26.51 -0.98 15.44
C SER A 211 25.14 -0.92 16.10
N CYS A 212 24.62 -2.10 16.48
CA CYS A 212 23.32 -2.26 17.11
C CYS A 212 23.33 -3.47 18.04
N LEU A 213 22.78 -3.32 19.24
CA LEU A 213 22.44 -4.44 20.11
C LEU A 213 20.96 -4.76 19.98
N ILE A 214 20.63 -6.05 19.92
CA ILE A 214 19.26 -6.55 19.97
C ILE A 214 19.07 -7.20 21.33
N VAL A 215 18.21 -6.60 22.15
CA VAL A 215 18.02 -6.98 23.55
C VAL A 215 16.63 -7.60 23.70
N LYS A 216 16.56 -8.85 24.11
CA LYS A 216 15.31 -9.50 24.51
C LYS A 216 15.00 -9.15 25.93
N VAL A 217 13.85 -8.55 26.17
CA VAL A 217 13.41 -8.14 27.51
C VAL A 217 12.22 -8.93 27.98
N ILE A 218 12.08 -9.03 29.30
CA ILE A 218 10.99 -9.69 30.01
C ILE A 218 10.38 -8.73 31.04
N GLY A 219 9.14 -9.02 31.47
CA GLY A 219 8.43 -8.21 32.44
C GLY A 219 7.74 -6.98 31.87
N ASP A 220 7.64 -5.92 32.66
CA ASP A 220 6.98 -4.69 32.24
C ASP A 220 7.79 -3.95 31.18
N ARG A 221 7.11 -3.59 30.09
CA ARG A 221 7.72 -2.98 28.91
C ARG A 221 8.38 -1.63 29.21
N LYS A 222 7.76 -0.82 30.06
CA LYS A 222 8.27 0.51 30.41
C LYS A 222 9.47 0.40 31.35
N GLU A 223 9.38 -0.45 32.38
CA GLU A 223 10.46 -0.69 33.32
C GLU A 223 11.71 -1.22 32.63
N ALA A 224 11.55 -2.20 31.73
CA ALA A 224 12.65 -2.75 30.94
C ALA A 224 13.29 -1.69 30.03
N PHE A 225 12.49 -0.84 29.39
CA PHE A 225 12.98 0.24 28.54
C PHE A 225 13.78 1.26 29.33
N ASP A 226 13.27 1.69 30.49
CA ASP A 226 13.95 2.66 31.36
C ASP A 226 15.26 2.09 31.89
N ALA A 227 15.28 0.83 32.36
CA ALA A 227 16.48 0.16 32.85
C ALA A 227 17.56 0.04 31.77
N VAL A 228 17.19 -0.37 30.54
CA VAL A 228 18.12 -0.44 29.39
C VAL A 228 18.64 0.94 29.03
N SER A 229 17.79 1.98 29.06
CA SER A 229 18.17 3.36 28.78
C SER A 229 19.17 3.91 29.80
N ASP A 230 18.98 3.60 31.08
CA ASP A 230 19.85 4.08 32.15
C ASP A 230 21.25 3.42 32.07
N VAL A 231 21.33 2.14 31.77
CA VAL A 231 22.64 1.47 31.52
C VAL A 231 23.36 2.12 30.34
N TRP A 232 22.65 2.40 29.24
CA TRP A 232 23.23 3.04 28.08
C TRP A 232 23.79 4.43 28.44
N ARG A 233 23.01 5.25 29.17
CA ARG A 233 23.45 6.59 29.63
C ARG A 233 24.69 6.50 30.50
N GLY A 234 24.77 5.53 31.43
CA GLY A 234 25.92 5.28 32.24
C GLY A 234 27.18 4.99 31.44
N VAL A 235 27.08 4.06 30.47
CA VAL A 235 28.21 3.73 29.59
C VAL A 235 28.62 4.92 28.72
N ALA A 236 27.65 5.70 28.22
CA ALA A 236 27.95 6.91 27.44
C ALA A 236 28.75 7.93 28.25
N VAL A 237 28.41 8.15 29.52
CA VAL A 237 29.18 9.04 30.41
C VAL A 237 30.57 8.47 30.66
N ASP A 238 30.70 7.17 30.94
CA ASP A 238 31.99 6.52 31.25
C ASP A 238 32.97 6.60 30.06
N TYR A 239 32.50 6.46 28.84
CA TYR A 239 33.34 6.36 27.64
C TYR A 239 33.41 7.65 26.78
N LEU A 240 32.39 8.50 26.81
CA LEU A 240 32.33 9.73 26.03
C LEU A 240 32.56 10.98 26.90
N GLY A 241 32.50 10.85 28.24
CA GLY A 241 32.62 11.96 29.18
C GLY A 241 31.44 12.95 29.18
N VAL A 242 30.38 12.67 28.39
CA VAL A 242 29.22 13.53 28.29
C VAL A 242 27.93 12.70 28.28
N PRO A 243 26.83 13.17 28.92
CA PRO A 243 25.56 12.53 28.83
C PRO A 243 25.01 12.64 27.41
N LYS A 244 24.64 11.53 26.83
CA LYS A 244 24.02 11.46 25.49
C LYS A 244 22.70 10.73 25.56
N ALA A 245 21.75 11.17 24.77
CA ALA A 245 20.46 10.47 24.67
C ALA A 245 20.65 9.13 23.95
N PRO A 246 20.10 8.02 24.48
CA PRO A 246 20.16 6.74 23.81
C PRO A 246 19.31 6.74 22.54
N GLU A 247 19.84 6.15 21.47
CA GLU A 247 19.05 5.80 20.30
C GLU A 247 18.48 4.39 20.48
N ILE A 248 17.38 4.31 21.20
CA ILE A 248 16.75 3.07 21.65
C ILE A 248 15.27 3.06 21.23
N SER A 249 14.81 1.94 20.79
CA SER A 249 13.38 1.72 20.50
C SER A 249 13.03 0.24 20.55
N TYR A 250 11.80 -0.09 20.89
CA TYR A 250 11.29 -1.40 20.59
C TYR A 250 11.27 -1.62 19.07
N VAL A 251 11.62 -2.82 18.62
CA VAL A 251 11.64 -3.17 17.19
C VAL A 251 10.25 -2.99 16.57
N GLU A 252 9.20 -3.36 17.31
CA GLU A 252 7.81 -3.12 16.90
C GLU A 252 7.50 -1.62 16.69
N ASP A 253 7.93 -0.78 17.63
CA ASP A 253 7.68 0.67 17.57
C ASP A 253 8.48 1.32 16.42
N PHE A 254 9.71 0.84 16.20
CA PHE A 254 10.52 1.25 15.06
C PHE A 254 9.84 0.93 13.73
N LEU A 255 9.38 -0.31 13.55
CA LEU A 255 8.65 -0.75 12.36
C LEU A 255 7.32 -0.01 12.20
N ASN A 256 6.59 0.20 13.29
CA ASN A 256 5.35 0.98 13.28
C ASN A 256 5.60 2.45 12.88
N SER A 257 6.68 3.05 13.37
CA SER A 257 7.06 4.42 13.00
C SER A 257 7.42 4.53 11.52
N ALA A 258 8.14 3.56 10.97
CA ALA A 258 8.45 3.48 9.55
C ALA A 258 7.18 3.36 8.69
N LEU A 259 6.15 2.67 9.20
CA LEU A 259 4.85 2.53 8.54
C LEU A 259 3.92 3.74 8.74
N THR A 260 4.26 4.69 9.61
CA THR A 260 3.39 5.85 9.92
C THR A 260 3.11 6.69 8.67
N GLY A 261 4.12 6.93 7.83
CA GLY A 261 3.96 7.62 6.55
C GLY A 261 2.94 6.91 5.64
N THR A 262 3.03 5.58 5.54
CA THR A 262 2.11 4.76 4.74
C THR A 262 0.70 4.77 5.33
N ARG A 263 0.55 4.69 6.65
CA ARG A 263 -0.76 4.79 7.34
C ARG A 263 -1.40 6.16 7.15
N ASN A 264 -0.62 7.23 7.25
CA ASN A 264 -1.10 8.59 6.99
C ASN A 264 -1.55 8.75 5.53
N THR A 265 -0.79 8.24 4.58
CA THR A 265 -1.18 8.20 3.16
C THR A 265 -2.46 7.41 2.95
N MET A 266 -2.60 6.24 3.61
CA MET A 266 -3.83 5.44 3.58
C MET A 266 -5.03 6.21 4.12
N SER A 267 -4.88 6.92 5.24
CA SER A 267 -5.93 7.77 5.83
C SER A 267 -6.34 8.89 4.88
N LEU A 268 -5.37 9.58 4.27
CA LEU A 268 -5.62 10.63 3.27
C LEU A 268 -6.37 10.06 2.05
N VAL A 269 -5.88 8.96 1.47
CA VAL A 269 -6.53 8.31 0.32
C VAL A 269 -7.96 7.89 0.65
N SER A 270 -8.18 7.31 1.84
CA SER A 270 -9.53 6.92 2.28
C SER A 270 -10.46 8.13 2.44
N THR A 271 -9.96 9.23 2.98
CA THR A 271 -10.72 10.49 3.11
C THR A 271 -11.08 11.05 1.73
N PHE A 272 -10.11 11.13 0.83
CA PHE A 272 -10.37 11.58 -0.55
C PHE A 272 -11.31 10.64 -1.31
N MET A 273 -11.25 9.33 -1.05
CA MET A 273 -12.20 8.36 -1.61
C MET A 273 -13.64 8.69 -1.19
N VAL A 274 -13.86 8.92 0.11
CA VAL A 274 -15.20 9.30 0.60
C VAL A 274 -15.68 10.60 -0.03
N LEU A 275 -14.81 11.62 -0.09
CA LEU A 275 -15.13 12.89 -0.74
C LEU A 275 -15.44 12.71 -2.24
N ALA A 276 -14.66 11.91 -2.96
CA ALA A 276 -14.88 11.61 -4.37
C ALA A 276 -16.23 10.92 -4.60
N ILE A 277 -16.60 9.97 -3.74
CA ILE A 277 -17.92 9.30 -3.78
C ILE A 277 -19.05 10.31 -3.54
N LEU A 278 -18.90 11.19 -2.54
CA LEU A 278 -19.89 12.23 -2.25
C LEU A 278 -20.06 13.21 -3.41
N ILE A 279 -18.96 13.71 -3.98
CA ILE A 279 -19.00 14.62 -5.14
C ILE A 279 -19.63 13.91 -6.35
N SER A 280 -19.27 12.65 -6.59
CA SER A 280 -19.88 11.85 -7.65
C SER A 280 -21.38 11.65 -7.43
N ALA A 281 -21.81 11.34 -6.21
CA ALA A 281 -23.21 11.19 -5.86
C ALA A 281 -23.99 12.50 -6.07
N LEU A 282 -23.42 13.65 -5.64
CA LEU A 282 -24.01 14.98 -5.87
C LEU A 282 -24.10 15.31 -7.36
N GLY A 283 -23.06 14.99 -8.14
CA GLY A 283 -23.08 15.20 -9.59
C GLY A 283 -24.14 14.36 -10.30
N LEU A 284 -24.25 13.06 -9.94
CA LEU A 284 -25.30 12.17 -10.46
C LEU A 284 -26.70 12.62 -10.03
N PHE A 285 -26.85 13.08 -8.78
CA PHE A 285 -28.10 13.65 -8.29
C PHE A 285 -28.51 14.90 -9.09
N ALA A 286 -27.59 15.86 -9.25
CA ALA A 286 -27.86 17.08 -10.02
C ALA A 286 -28.25 16.76 -11.48
N MET A 287 -27.55 15.81 -12.12
CA MET A 287 -27.86 15.37 -13.48
C MET A 287 -29.19 14.62 -13.56
N SER A 288 -29.56 13.85 -12.53
CA SER A 288 -30.87 13.20 -12.48
C SER A 288 -32.01 14.20 -12.36
N VAL A 289 -31.82 15.26 -11.56
CA VAL A 289 -32.77 16.38 -11.47
C VAL A 289 -32.94 17.04 -12.83
N TYR A 290 -31.84 17.44 -13.45
CA TYR A 290 -31.85 18.09 -14.75
C TYR A 290 -32.49 17.20 -15.84
N TYR A 291 -32.16 15.91 -15.88
CA TYR A 291 -32.75 14.96 -16.83
C TYR A 291 -34.25 14.78 -16.60
N THR A 292 -34.68 14.65 -15.35
CA THR A 292 -36.09 14.49 -14.99
C THR A 292 -36.88 15.77 -15.32
N ASP A 293 -36.30 16.93 -15.10
CA ASP A 293 -36.94 18.21 -15.43
C ASP A 293 -37.14 18.38 -16.95
N GLN A 294 -36.12 18.04 -17.76
CA GLN A 294 -36.25 18.01 -19.23
C GLN A 294 -37.34 17.05 -19.73
N GLN A 295 -37.57 15.97 -18.99
CA GLN A 295 -38.59 14.96 -19.35
C GLN A 295 -39.95 15.23 -18.69
N SER A 296 -40.07 16.25 -17.83
CA SER A 296 -41.27 16.50 -17.03
C SER A 296 -42.51 16.76 -17.89
N ARG A 297 -42.38 17.45 -19.03
CA ARG A 297 -43.45 17.64 -20.00
C ARG A 297 -43.98 16.33 -20.61
N GLN A 298 -43.09 15.40 -20.95
CA GLN A 298 -43.48 14.10 -21.49
C GLN A 298 -44.16 13.25 -20.41
N ILE A 299 -43.72 13.36 -19.14
CA ILE A 299 -44.38 12.71 -18.01
C ILE A 299 -45.81 13.25 -17.82
N ALA A 300 -45.97 14.55 -17.85
CA ALA A 300 -47.25 15.22 -17.68
C ALA A 300 -48.25 14.82 -18.82
N LEU A 301 -47.79 14.82 -20.06
CA LEU A 301 -48.61 14.40 -21.22
C LEU A 301 -49.02 12.92 -21.07
N ARG A 302 -48.13 12.00 -20.73
CA ARG A 302 -48.44 10.59 -20.51
C ARG A 302 -49.45 10.39 -19.38
N LYS A 303 -49.35 11.19 -18.30
CA LYS A 303 -50.31 11.15 -17.19
C LYS A 303 -51.70 11.59 -17.60
N ILE A 304 -51.83 12.61 -18.47
CA ILE A 304 -53.10 13.05 -19.04
C ILE A 304 -53.73 11.94 -19.92
N PHE A 305 -52.92 11.19 -20.65
CA PHE A 305 -53.38 10.04 -21.46
C PHE A 305 -53.59 8.77 -20.64
N GLY A 306 -53.64 8.83 -19.29
CA GLY A 306 -54.01 7.72 -18.41
C GLY A 306 -52.87 6.74 -18.10
N SER A 307 -51.61 7.10 -18.38
CA SER A 307 -50.47 6.27 -18.01
C SER A 307 -50.25 6.28 -16.47
N ASP A 308 -50.07 5.11 -15.88
CA ASP A 308 -49.74 4.97 -14.46
C ASP A 308 -48.40 5.61 -14.15
N VAL A 309 -48.34 6.30 -12.99
CA VAL A 309 -47.13 6.95 -12.45
C VAL A 309 -45.95 5.97 -12.42
N ARG A 310 -46.22 4.72 -12.04
CA ARG A 310 -45.19 3.66 -11.95
C ARG A 310 -44.53 3.36 -13.28
N THR A 311 -45.35 3.30 -14.35
CA THR A 311 -44.85 3.06 -15.72
C THR A 311 -44.03 4.21 -16.26
N ALA A 312 -44.43 5.45 -15.96
CA ALA A 312 -43.64 6.65 -16.33
C ALA A 312 -42.30 6.70 -15.62
N VAL A 313 -42.26 6.44 -14.29
CA VAL A 313 -41.04 6.37 -13.48
C VAL A 313 -40.12 5.28 -14.02
N TRP A 314 -40.62 4.08 -14.30
CA TRP A 314 -39.83 2.98 -14.81
C TRP A 314 -39.19 3.30 -16.17
N THR A 315 -39.93 3.86 -17.08
CA THR A 315 -39.44 4.17 -18.44
C THR A 315 -38.27 5.19 -18.38
N LEU A 316 -38.42 6.25 -17.58
CA LEU A 316 -37.36 7.24 -17.43
C LEU A 316 -36.11 6.69 -16.71
N SER A 317 -36.35 5.95 -15.63
CA SER A 317 -35.26 5.33 -14.87
C SER A 317 -34.49 4.32 -15.71
N ARG A 318 -35.16 3.55 -16.54
CA ARG A 318 -34.55 2.58 -17.47
C ARG A 318 -33.55 3.27 -18.42
N ASP A 319 -33.96 4.37 -19.06
CA ASP A 319 -33.09 5.09 -20.00
C ASP A 319 -31.86 5.67 -19.32
N PHE A 320 -32.01 6.20 -18.10
CA PHE A 320 -30.89 6.69 -17.30
C PHE A 320 -29.95 5.55 -16.87
N LEU A 321 -30.49 4.43 -16.40
CA LEU A 321 -29.71 3.26 -16.00
C LEU A 321 -29.00 2.61 -17.18
N LEU A 322 -29.60 2.61 -18.37
CA LEU A 322 -28.92 2.15 -19.59
C LEU A 322 -27.70 3.03 -19.92
N MET A 323 -27.81 4.36 -19.77
CA MET A 323 -26.66 5.26 -19.95
C MET A 323 -25.57 4.98 -18.92
N ALA A 324 -25.94 4.73 -17.66
CA ALA A 324 -25.00 4.36 -16.61
C ALA A 324 -24.33 2.99 -16.90
N ALA A 325 -25.08 2.00 -17.41
CA ALA A 325 -24.53 0.71 -17.81
C ALA A 325 -23.53 0.84 -18.98
N VAL A 326 -23.85 1.64 -19.99
CA VAL A 326 -22.92 1.95 -21.10
C VAL A 326 -21.65 2.62 -20.57
N ALA A 327 -21.80 3.54 -19.62
CA ALA A 327 -20.66 4.18 -18.99
C ALA A 327 -19.74 3.19 -18.25
N VAL A 328 -20.29 2.18 -17.56
CA VAL A 328 -19.52 1.12 -16.90
C VAL A 328 -18.69 0.32 -17.92
N VAL A 329 -19.29 -0.02 -19.08
CA VAL A 329 -18.55 -0.74 -20.14
C VAL A 329 -17.37 0.09 -20.66
N ILE A 330 -17.54 1.41 -20.82
CA ILE A 330 -16.45 2.32 -21.23
C ILE A 330 -15.43 2.49 -20.10
N ALA A 331 -15.87 2.54 -18.85
CA ALA A 331 -15.01 2.72 -17.68
C ALA A 331 -14.12 1.49 -17.41
N ALA A 332 -14.58 0.26 -17.73
CA ALA A 332 -13.87 -0.96 -17.41
C ALA A 332 -12.41 -0.99 -17.95
N PRO A 333 -12.13 -0.73 -19.23
CA PRO A 333 -10.75 -0.70 -19.73
C PRO A 333 -9.93 0.44 -19.11
N LEU A 334 -10.53 1.59 -18.80
CA LEU A 334 -9.87 2.70 -18.13
C LEU A 334 -9.50 2.34 -16.69
N CYS A 335 -10.38 1.63 -15.98
CA CYS A 335 -10.08 1.11 -14.64
C CYS A 335 -8.88 0.15 -14.68
N VAL A 336 -8.87 -0.80 -15.62
CA VAL A 336 -7.75 -1.74 -15.78
C VAL A 336 -6.44 -0.99 -16.02
N TRP A 337 -6.46 -0.03 -16.94
CA TRP A 337 -5.28 0.78 -17.25
C TRP A 337 -4.78 1.57 -16.03
N ALA A 338 -5.67 2.31 -15.36
CA ALA A 338 -5.32 3.15 -14.21
C ALA A 338 -4.83 2.31 -13.01
N MET A 339 -5.49 1.19 -12.73
CA MET A 339 -5.09 0.29 -11.64
C MET A 339 -3.73 -0.37 -11.90
N ARG A 340 -3.49 -0.84 -13.13
CA ARG A 340 -2.17 -1.40 -13.52
C ARG A 340 -1.08 -0.34 -13.48
N TYR A 341 -1.37 0.88 -13.95
CA TYR A 341 -0.44 1.98 -13.90
C TYR A 341 -0.03 2.30 -12.46
N TYR A 342 -0.98 2.33 -11.53
CA TYR A 342 -0.73 2.57 -10.10
C TYR A 342 0.07 1.43 -9.44
N LEU A 343 -0.32 0.16 -9.68
CA LEU A 343 0.31 -0.99 -9.02
C LEU A 343 1.74 -1.26 -9.50
N ARG A 344 2.12 -0.85 -10.70
CA ARG A 344 3.47 -1.09 -11.24
C ARG A 344 4.60 -0.47 -10.42
N ASP A 345 4.31 0.57 -9.64
CA ASP A 345 5.31 1.32 -8.88
C ASP A 345 5.61 0.67 -7.52
N PHE A 346 4.90 -0.41 -7.16
CA PHE A 346 5.11 -1.15 -5.92
C PHE A 346 5.83 -2.47 -6.17
N TYR A 347 6.86 -2.75 -5.37
CA TYR A 347 7.53 -4.05 -5.38
C TYR A 347 6.60 -5.15 -4.85
N ASN A 348 5.99 -4.92 -3.69
CA ASN A 348 5.01 -5.80 -3.09
C ASN A 348 3.58 -5.41 -3.53
N ALA A 349 3.34 -5.42 -4.84
CA ALA A 349 2.01 -5.15 -5.36
C ALA A 349 1.07 -6.33 -5.06
N ILE A 350 -0.20 -6.00 -4.69
CA ILE A 350 -1.25 -7.01 -4.63
C ILE A 350 -1.47 -7.63 -6.02
N PRO A 351 -1.85 -8.92 -6.10
CA PRO A 351 -2.37 -9.49 -7.33
C PRO A 351 -3.48 -8.62 -7.88
N PHE A 352 -3.53 -8.43 -9.21
CA PHE A 352 -4.49 -7.51 -9.82
C PHE A 352 -5.94 -7.82 -9.36
N PRO A 353 -6.60 -6.89 -8.63
CA PRO A 353 -7.87 -7.17 -7.98
C PRO A 353 -9.05 -7.01 -8.97
N TRP A 354 -9.26 -7.97 -9.85
CA TRP A 354 -10.31 -7.96 -10.88
C TRP A 354 -11.72 -7.69 -10.32
N TRP A 355 -11.99 -8.15 -9.11
CA TRP A 355 -13.28 -7.99 -8.44
C TRP A 355 -13.61 -6.54 -8.07
N VAL A 356 -12.62 -5.65 -8.02
CA VAL A 356 -12.83 -4.22 -7.73
C VAL A 356 -13.64 -3.55 -8.84
N ILE A 357 -13.45 -3.97 -10.10
CA ILE A 357 -14.16 -3.38 -11.25
C ILE A 357 -15.68 -3.61 -11.14
N PRO A 358 -16.19 -4.85 -10.98
CA PRO A 358 -17.62 -5.06 -10.78
C PRO A 358 -18.17 -4.42 -9.50
N VAL A 359 -17.39 -4.32 -8.42
CA VAL A 359 -17.83 -3.63 -7.21
C VAL A 359 -17.95 -2.13 -7.45
N ALA A 360 -16.99 -1.49 -8.10
CA ALA A 360 -17.07 -0.06 -8.45
C ALA A 360 -18.26 0.20 -9.40
N ALA A 361 -18.48 -0.67 -10.39
CA ALA A 361 -19.61 -0.60 -11.29
C ALA A 361 -20.95 -0.70 -10.55
N LEU A 362 -21.07 -1.67 -9.64
CA LEU A 362 -22.27 -1.86 -8.82
C LEU A 362 -22.55 -0.63 -7.94
N LEU A 363 -21.53 -0.10 -7.28
CA LEU A 363 -21.67 1.11 -6.46
C LEU A 363 -22.12 2.32 -7.29
N THR A 364 -21.51 2.54 -8.45
CA THR A 364 -21.92 3.63 -9.36
C THR A 364 -23.37 3.46 -9.82
N LEU A 365 -23.77 2.24 -10.22
CA LEU A 365 -25.13 1.94 -10.63
C LEU A 365 -26.14 2.09 -9.49
N LEU A 366 -25.80 1.71 -8.27
CA LEU A 366 -26.63 1.92 -7.09
C LEU A 366 -26.84 3.41 -6.79
N ILE A 367 -25.75 4.21 -6.81
CA ILE A 367 -25.84 5.66 -6.62
C ILE A 367 -26.72 6.29 -7.72
N ALA A 368 -26.52 5.90 -8.97
CA ALA A 368 -27.33 6.37 -10.10
C ALA A 368 -28.79 5.97 -9.94
N ALA A 369 -29.10 4.72 -9.56
CA ALA A 369 -30.45 4.24 -9.33
C ALA A 369 -31.16 5.00 -8.20
N VAL A 370 -30.53 5.12 -7.05
CA VAL A 370 -31.08 5.86 -5.90
C VAL A 370 -31.37 7.32 -6.29
N SER A 371 -30.44 7.96 -7.00
CA SER A 371 -30.59 9.35 -7.46
C SER A 371 -31.78 9.51 -8.41
N ILE A 372 -31.89 8.67 -9.45
CA ILE A 372 -32.95 8.83 -10.46
C ILE A 372 -34.33 8.41 -9.93
N PHE A 373 -34.42 7.28 -9.17
CA PHE A 373 -35.71 6.85 -8.64
C PHE A 373 -36.29 7.88 -7.68
N GLY A 374 -35.48 8.44 -6.77
CA GLY A 374 -35.90 9.49 -5.85
C GLY A 374 -36.46 10.73 -6.57
N GLN A 375 -35.76 11.20 -7.60
CA GLN A 375 -36.17 12.41 -8.35
C GLN A 375 -37.37 12.16 -9.26
N THR A 376 -37.40 11.02 -9.97
CA THR A 376 -38.49 10.68 -10.87
C THR A 376 -39.77 10.47 -10.09
N TRP A 377 -39.70 9.80 -8.93
CA TRP A 377 -40.85 9.62 -8.04
C TRP A 377 -41.43 10.98 -7.58
N LYS A 378 -40.58 11.89 -7.10
CA LYS A 378 -40.97 13.24 -6.68
C LYS A 378 -41.61 14.02 -7.83
N SER A 379 -41.03 13.93 -9.03
CA SER A 379 -41.54 14.63 -10.21
C SER A 379 -42.87 14.03 -10.72
N ALA A 380 -43.03 12.73 -10.66
CA ALA A 380 -44.27 12.03 -11.10
C ALA A 380 -45.43 12.19 -10.08
N ALA A 381 -45.11 12.37 -8.79
CA ALA A 381 -46.10 12.64 -7.74
C ALA A 381 -46.61 14.10 -7.78
N ALA A 382 -45.87 15.03 -8.41
CA ALA A 382 -46.27 16.44 -8.51
C ALA A 382 -47.52 16.63 -9.37
N ASN A 383 -48.28 17.72 -9.10
CA ASN A 383 -49.53 17.99 -9.83
C ASN A 383 -49.23 18.39 -11.29
N PRO A 384 -49.82 17.73 -12.30
CA PRO A 384 -49.56 18.02 -13.72
C PRO A 384 -49.91 19.44 -14.14
N VAL A 385 -50.94 20.06 -13.49
CA VAL A 385 -51.42 21.41 -13.82
C VAL A 385 -50.38 22.48 -13.54
N ASP A 386 -49.62 22.36 -12.44
CA ASP A 386 -48.60 23.32 -12.04
C ASP A 386 -47.37 23.33 -12.99
N LYS A 387 -47.08 22.17 -13.60
CA LYS A 387 -45.97 22.02 -14.56
C LYS A 387 -46.31 22.45 -16.01
N LEU A 388 -47.58 22.56 -16.34
CA LEU A 388 -48.04 23.08 -17.64
C LEU A 388 -48.26 24.60 -17.61
N LYS A 389 -48.37 25.19 -16.42
CA LYS A 389 -48.66 26.63 -16.20
C LYS A 389 -47.41 27.49 -15.99
N SER A 390 -46.25 26.88 -15.84
CA SER A 390 -44.99 27.55 -15.50
C SER A 390 -44.17 28.02 -16.73
N GLU A 391 -44.86 28.46 -17.79
CA GLU A 391 -44.29 29.25 -18.89
C GLU A 391 -44.92 30.65 -18.92
#